data_73c19b2720d79529a4e98a59e8164943
#
_entry.id   73c19b2720d79529a4e98a59e8164943
#
_cell.length_a   1.000
_cell.length_b   1.000
_cell.length_c   1.000
_cell.angle_alpha   90.00
_cell.angle_beta   90.00
_cell.angle_gamma   90.00
#
_symmetry.space_group_name_H-M   'P 1'
#
loop_
_entity.id
_entity.type
_entity.pdbx_description
1 polymer ?
#
loop_
_entity_poly.entity_id
_entity_poly.type
_entity_poly.pdbx_seq_one_letter_code
_entity_poly.pdbx_strand_id
1 'polypeptide(L)'
;DYNKQVENAVSKGAKGVLLYSLIGGRGNYGQTFNPRLTKKQSIPVFGLAYAQGNAFKEEIAKKGTTILSLKARHESNLTSLNVIAKKKPKNSTGNEKAVVVSSHYDSVVGAPGANDNASGTGLVLELARAFQNVETDKEIRFIAFGSEETGLLGSDYYVNSLSQKERDRILGVFNADMVATNYDKAKNLYAMTPNGSPNLVTDAALQAGKQLNNDLVLQGKFGSSDHVPFAEVGIPAALFIWMGVDSWNPLIYHIEKVYHTPQDNVFENISPERMKMALEVIGTGVYNTLQQSVTQTEQKAA
;
A
#
# COMPACT_ATOMS: atom_id res chain seq x y z
N ASP A 1 -3.00 -17.73 13.75
CA ASP A 1 -4.04 -16.84 14.30
C ASP A 1 -3.56 -16.29 15.65
N TYR A 2 -3.27 -14.98 15.68
CA TYR A 2 -2.80 -14.28 16.88
C TYR A 2 -3.85 -14.22 17.98
N ASN A 3 -5.15 -14.12 17.64
CA ASN A 3 -6.21 -14.17 18.67
C ASN A 3 -6.15 -15.46 19.46
N LYS A 4 -5.95 -16.61 18.78
CA LYS A 4 -5.85 -17.90 19.43
C LYS A 4 -4.63 -18.02 20.33
N GLN A 5 -3.50 -17.45 19.91
CA GLN A 5 -2.28 -17.42 20.74
C GLN A 5 -2.52 -16.62 22.03
N VAL A 6 -3.15 -15.44 21.92
CA VAL A 6 -3.48 -14.59 23.06
C VAL A 6 -4.51 -15.28 23.98
N GLU A 7 -5.57 -15.85 23.42
CA GLU A 7 -6.59 -16.61 24.18
C GLU A 7 -5.95 -17.77 24.97
N ASN A 8 -5.02 -18.51 24.36
CA ASN A 8 -4.27 -19.57 25.03
C ASN A 8 -3.42 -19.05 26.20
N ALA A 9 -2.74 -17.89 26.00
CA ALA A 9 -1.96 -17.27 27.06
C ALA A 9 -2.86 -16.81 28.22
N VAL A 10 -3.99 -16.17 27.92
CA VAL A 10 -5.01 -15.77 28.93
C VAL A 10 -5.52 -16.97 29.72
N SER A 11 -5.83 -18.08 29.06
CA SER A 11 -6.30 -19.32 29.72
C SER A 11 -5.26 -19.91 30.67
N LYS A 12 -3.98 -19.59 30.51
CA LYS A 12 -2.87 -19.96 31.39
C LYS A 12 -2.51 -18.89 32.44
N GLY A 13 -3.34 -17.85 32.57
CA GLY A 13 -3.18 -16.80 33.57
C GLY A 13 -2.25 -15.66 33.21
N ALA A 14 -1.89 -15.50 31.94
CA ALA A 14 -1.07 -14.38 31.50
C ALA A 14 -1.75 -13.04 31.81
N LYS A 15 -0.97 -12.05 32.24
CA LYS A 15 -1.42 -10.67 32.53
C LYS A 15 -1.07 -9.69 31.41
N GLY A 16 -0.30 -10.12 30.42
CA GLY A 16 0.06 -9.40 29.20
C GLY A 16 0.71 -10.35 28.22
N VAL A 17 0.71 -10.03 26.94
CA VAL A 17 1.32 -10.84 25.88
C VAL A 17 2.21 -9.96 25.02
N LEU A 18 3.42 -10.42 24.77
CA LEU A 18 4.35 -9.85 23.80
C LEU A 18 4.43 -10.81 22.61
N LEU A 19 4.02 -10.35 21.44
CA LEU A 19 4.10 -11.11 20.20
C LEU A 19 5.27 -10.59 19.36
N TYR A 20 6.06 -11.47 18.79
CA TYR A 20 7.09 -11.10 17.82
C TYR A 20 7.16 -12.13 16.70
N SER A 21 7.56 -11.69 15.51
CA SER A 21 7.63 -12.57 14.36
C SER A 21 8.92 -13.38 14.34
N LEU A 22 8.89 -14.53 13.66
CA LEU A 22 10.08 -15.33 13.39
C LEU A 22 10.93 -14.68 12.27
N ILE A 23 12.22 -15.02 12.22
CA ILE A 23 13.12 -14.65 11.12
C ILE A 23 12.53 -15.14 9.80
N GLY A 24 12.45 -14.25 8.79
CA GLY A 24 11.88 -14.54 7.47
C GLY A 24 10.43 -14.12 7.28
N GLY A 25 9.70 -13.73 8.36
CA GLY A 25 8.41 -13.05 8.25
C GLY A 25 8.56 -11.54 7.97
N ARG A 26 7.46 -10.87 7.63
CA ARG A 26 7.41 -9.40 7.64
C ARG A 26 7.74 -8.94 9.06
N GLY A 27 8.80 -8.19 9.25
CA GLY A 27 9.26 -7.79 10.59
C GLY A 27 10.69 -8.21 10.92
N ASN A 28 11.55 -8.26 9.92
CA ASN A 28 12.96 -8.54 10.08
C ASN A 28 13.65 -7.46 10.91
N TYR A 29 14.38 -7.91 11.93
CA TYR A 29 15.38 -7.21 12.72
C TYR A 29 14.94 -5.98 13.52
N GLY A 30 14.48 -4.92 12.96
CA GLY A 30 14.14 -3.70 13.69
C GLY A 30 12.72 -3.22 13.40
N GLN A 31 12.03 -3.89 12.50
CA GLN A 31 10.68 -3.52 12.13
C GLN A 31 9.69 -3.77 13.26
N THR A 32 8.81 -2.82 13.47
CA THR A 32 7.70 -2.97 14.40
C THR A 32 6.76 -4.06 13.90
N PHE A 33 6.54 -5.08 14.72
CA PHE A 33 5.54 -6.10 14.45
C PHE A 33 4.20 -5.64 15.00
N ASN A 34 3.20 -5.49 14.14
CA ASN A 34 1.85 -5.10 14.52
C ASN A 34 0.89 -6.29 14.33
N PRO A 35 0.63 -7.09 15.39
CA PRO A 35 -0.28 -8.22 15.29
C PRO A 35 -1.72 -7.71 15.16
N ARG A 36 -2.37 -8.01 14.04
CA ARG A 36 -3.80 -7.70 13.88
C ARG A 36 -4.64 -8.64 14.74
N LEU A 37 -5.28 -8.09 15.75
CA LEU A 37 -6.25 -8.79 16.58
C LEU A 37 -7.66 -8.40 16.12
N THR A 38 -8.45 -9.37 15.71
CA THR A 38 -9.83 -9.16 15.26
C THR A 38 -10.84 -9.23 16.41
N LYS A 39 -10.36 -9.58 17.61
CA LYS A 39 -11.16 -9.65 18.83
C LYS A 39 -10.55 -8.80 19.92
N LYS A 40 -11.40 -8.08 20.67
CA LYS A 40 -11.00 -7.37 21.87
C LYS A 40 -10.40 -8.36 22.88
N GLN A 41 -9.23 -8.06 23.41
CA GLN A 41 -8.55 -8.85 24.41
C GLN A 41 -8.76 -8.26 25.80
N SER A 42 -8.73 -9.13 26.84
CA SER A 42 -8.88 -8.72 28.25
C SER A 42 -7.59 -8.25 28.90
N ILE A 43 -6.46 -8.46 28.24
CA ILE A 43 -5.11 -8.12 28.72
C ILE A 43 -4.36 -7.32 27.66
N PRO A 44 -3.32 -6.54 28.05
CA PRO A 44 -2.47 -5.83 27.08
C PRO A 44 -1.74 -6.81 26.16
N VAL A 45 -1.74 -6.49 24.85
CA VAL A 45 -1.01 -7.22 23.82
C VAL A 45 -0.15 -6.25 23.03
N PHE A 46 1.13 -6.51 22.93
CA PHE A 46 2.08 -5.68 22.20
C PHE A 46 2.79 -6.50 21.13
N GLY A 47 3.03 -5.87 19.99
CA GLY A 47 3.97 -6.36 19.00
C GLY A 47 5.39 -5.89 19.30
N LEU A 48 6.37 -6.74 19.07
CA LEU A 48 7.79 -6.43 19.16
C LEU A 48 8.49 -6.75 17.86
N ALA A 49 9.54 -6.00 17.53
CA ALA A 49 10.48 -6.42 16.51
C ALA A 49 11.15 -7.75 16.90
N TYR A 50 11.55 -8.53 15.90
CA TYR A 50 12.24 -9.81 16.13
C TYR A 50 13.44 -9.65 17.07
N ALA A 51 14.29 -8.65 16.83
CA ALA A 51 15.47 -8.40 17.63
C ALA A 51 15.13 -8.16 19.11
N GLN A 52 14.07 -7.38 19.38
CA GLN A 52 13.62 -7.11 20.76
C GLN A 52 13.08 -8.38 21.43
N GLY A 53 12.21 -9.14 20.73
CA GLY A 53 11.64 -10.38 21.26
C GLY A 53 12.71 -11.43 21.54
N ASN A 54 13.71 -11.54 20.66
CA ASN A 54 14.82 -12.46 20.85
C ASN A 54 15.73 -12.03 22.01
N ALA A 55 16.03 -10.75 22.16
CA ALA A 55 16.79 -10.22 23.28
C ALA A 55 16.12 -10.53 24.63
N PHE A 56 14.80 -10.35 24.74
CA PHE A 56 14.06 -10.73 25.95
C PHE A 56 14.13 -12.26 26.23
N LYS A 57 13.98 -13.07 25.18
CA LYS A 57 14.10 -14.52 25.29
C LYS A 57 15.47 -14.95 25.83
N GLU A 58 16.55 -14.36 25.32
CA GLU A 58 17.91 -14.62 25.78
C GLU A 58 18.15 -14.16 27.22
N GLU A 59 17.60 -12.97 27.58
CA GLU A 59 17.70 -12.47 28.95
C GLU A 59 16.98 -13.38 29.94
N ILE A 60 15.77 -13.84 29.62
CA ILE A 60 15.03 -14.80 30.46
C ILE A 60 15.79 -16.11 30.57
N ALA A 61 16.38 -16.61 29.50
CA ALA A 61 17.17 -17.82 29.52
C ALA A 61 18.40 -17.72 30.43
N LYS A 62 19.03 -16.54 30.53
CA LYS A 62 20.20 -16.29 31.37
C LYS A 62 19.85 -16.06 32.84
N LYS A 63 18.74 -15.34 33.11
CA LYS A 63 18.38 -14.88 34.47
C LYS A 63 17.26 -15.70 35.12
N GLY A 64 16.61 -16.60 34.37
CA GLY A 64 15.43 -17.34 34.82
C GLY A 64 14.14 -16.54 34.79
N THR A 65 14.18 -15.27 35.18
CA THR A 65 13.03 -14.35 35.15
C THR A 65 13.45 -12.94 34.75
N THR A 66 12.52 -12.20 34.17
CA THR A 66 12.69 -10.78 33.87
C THR A 66 11.38 -10.06 34.18
N ILE A 67 11.48 -8.92 34.87
CA ILE A 67 10.31 -8.07 35.17
C ILE A 67 10.15 -7.04 34.06
N LEU A 68 8.97 -7.02 33.47
CA LEU A 68 8.59 -6.02 32.47
C LEU A 68 7.45 -5.15 33.00
N SER A 69 7.58 -3.85 32.83
CA SER A 69 6.48 -2.91 33.05
C SER A 69 5.83 -2.60 31.70
N LEU A 70 4.55 -2.93 31.57
CA LEU A 70 3.77 -2.69 30.37
C LEU A 70 2.74 -1.59 30.66
N LYS A 71 2.77 -0.50 29.85
CA LYS A 71 1.78 0.56 29.91
C LYS A 71 1.08 0.65 28.57
N ALA A 72 -0.22 0.38 28.53
CA ALA A 72 -1.06 0.48 27.35
C ALA A 72 -2.11 1.57 27.53
N ARG A 73 -2.38 2.30 26.46
CA ARG A 73 -3.56 3.16 26.32
C ARG A 73 -4.40 2.60 25.19
N HIS A 74 -5.67 2.36 25.45
CA HIS A 74 -6.62 1.95 24.44
C HIS A 74 -7.52 3.13 24.11
N GLU A 75 -7.62 3.46 22.84
CA GLU A 75 -8.56 4.44 22.30
C GLU A 75 -9.52 3.74 21.36
N SER A 76 -10.78 4.14 21.40
CA SER A 76 -11.85 3.59 20.56
C SER A 76 -12.64 4.73 19.91
N ASN A 77 -13.40 4.41 18.88
CA ASN A 77 -14.22 5.38 18.13
C ASN A 77 -13.39 6.50 17.48
N LEU A 78 -12.18 6.20 17.09
CA LEU A 78 -11.35 7.11 16.31
C LEU A 78 -11.89 7.18 14.87
N THR A 79 -11.76 8.36 14.26
CA THR A 79 -12.16 8.60 12.86
C THR A 79 -10.93 8.86 12.03
N SER A 80 -10.84 8.21 10.87
CA SER A 80 -9.91 8.51 9.80
C SER A 80 -10.68 9.03 8.59
N LEU A 81 -10.04 9.81 7.74
CA LEU A 81 -10.67 10.44 6.59
C LEU A 81 -9.99 9.98 5.30
N ASN A 82 -10.76 9.84 4.23
CA ASN A 82 -10.25 9.80 2.87
C ASN A 82 -10.32 11.21 2.28
N VAL A 83 -9.25 11.65 1.63
CA VAL A 83 -9.22 12.94 0.93
C VAL A 83 -9.40 12.68 -0.56
N ILE A 84 -10.45 13.25 -1.16
CA ILE A 84 -10.83 12.97 -2.54
C ILE A 84 -10.94 14.28 -3.31
N ALA A 85 -10.13 14.42 -4.36
CA ALA A 85 -10.28 15.47 -5.36
C ALA A 85 -10.76 14.87 -6.67
N LYS A 86 -11.71 15.56 -7.34
CA LYS A 86 -12.28 15.10 -8.61
C LYS A 86 -12.11 16.19 -9.68
N LYS A 87 -11.46 15.82 -10.78
CA LYS A 87 -11.44 16.61 -11.98
C LYS A 87 -12.47 16.06 -12.96
N LYS A 88 -13.50 16.83 -13.23
CA LYS A 88 -14.56 16.48 -14.19
C LYS A 88 -14.28 17.12 -15.55
N PRO A 89 -14.77 16.51 -16.66
CA PRO A 89 -14.78 17.18 -17.97
C PRO A 89 -15.61 18.47 -17.95
N LYS A 90 -15.33 19.39 -18.87
CA LYS A 90 -16.04 20.68 -18.97
C LYS A 90 -17.57 20.51 -19.10
N ASN A 91 -18.00 19.50 -19.87
CA ASN A 91 -19.43 19.21 -20.14
C ASN A 91 -19.86 17.95 -19.37
N SER A 92 -19.54 17.88 -18.08
CA SER A 92 -19.84 16.71 -17.25
C SER A 92 -21.34 16.49 -17.11
N THR A 93 -21.79 15.27 -17.40
CA THR A 93 -23.17 14.79 -17.18
C THR A 93 -23.31 14.00 -15.90
N GLY A 94 -22.19 13.67 -15.25
CA GLY A 94 -22.11 12.82 -14.07
C GLY A 94 -22.11 11.32 -14.38
N ASN A 95 -22.11 10.93 -15.65
CA ASN A 95 -22.08 9.52 -16.10
C ASN A 95 -20.77 9.14 -16.81
N GLU A 96 -19.81 10.04 -16.88
CA GLU A 96 -18.53 9.81 -17.53
C GLU A 96 -17.78 8.65 -16.87
N LYS A 97 -17.01 7.91 -17.66
CA LYS A 97 -16.04 6.96 -17.12
C LYS A 97 -15.02 7.69 -16.25
N ALA A 98 -14.42 7.00 -15.33
CA ALA A 98 -13.48 7.59 -14.37
C ALA A 98 -12.18 6.78 -14.29
N VAL A 99 -11.07 7.47 -14.07
CA VAL A 99 -9.77 6.88 -13.70
C VAL A 99 -9.44 7.33 -12.29
N VAL A 100 -8.96 6.42 -11.46
CA VAL A 100 -8.54 6.70 -10.09
C VAL A 100 -7.03 6.67 -9.99
N VAL A 101 -6.45 7.66 -9.34
CA VAL A 101 -5.05 7.68 -8.89
C VAL A 101 -5.07 7.77 -7.38
N SER A 102 -4.46 6.82 -6.71
CA SER A 102 -4.55 6.73 -5.25
C SER A 102 -3.23 6.44 -4.56
N SER A 103 -3.19 6.75 -3.29
CA SER A 103 -2.16 6.38 -2.31
C SER A 103 -2.80 6.38 -0.93
N HIS A 104 -2.14 5.84 0.08
CA HIS A 104 -2.49 6.16 1.46
C HIS A 104 -1.59 7.28 2.01
N TYR A 105 -2.06 7.96 3.06
CA TYR A 105 -1.31 9.07 3.67
C TYR A 105 -1.01 8.85 5.16
N ASP A 106 -1.49 7.77 5.74
CA ASP A 106 -1.10 7.32 7.07
C ASP A 106 0.20 6.53 7.03
N SER A 107 0.83 6.36 8.17
CA SER A 107 2.00 5.51 8.38
C SER A 107 1.91 4.79 9.71
N VAL A 108 2.72 3.75 9.91
CA VAL A 108 2.76 3.02 11.18
C VAL A 108 3.32 3.88 12.31
N VAL A 109 2.90 3.61 13.53
CA VAL A 109 3.38 4.33 14.72
C VAL A 109 4.89 4.22 14.84
N GLY A 110 5.55 5.37 14.93
CA GLY A 110 7.01 5.47 15.12
C GLY A 110 7.83 5.49 13.83
N ALA A 111 7.20 5.36 12.65
CA ALA A 111 7.87 5.58 11.37
C ALA A 111 7.40 6.91 10.76
N PRO A 112 8.31 7.77 10.27
CA PRO A 112 7.95 8.98 9.52
C PRO A 112 7.19 8.67 8.23
N GLY A 113 7.41 7.50 7.61
CA GLY A 113 6.70 7.05 6.43
C GLY A 113 7.07 7.83 5.17
N ALA A 114 8.34 8.16 4.98
CA ALA A 114 8.76 8.95 3.82
C ALA A 114 8.55 8.22 2.50
N ASN A 115 8.96 6.94 2.45
CA ASN A 115 8.66 6.08 1.32
C ASN A 115 7.29 5.42 1.47
N ASP A 116 6.92 5.00 2.66
CA ASP A 116 5.66 4.33 3.02
C ASP A 116 4.77 5.22 3.91
N ASN A 117 3.88 6.14 3.36
CA ASN A 117 3.69 6.34 1.92
C ASN A 117 3.55 7.83 1.57
N ALA A 118 4.42 8.68 2.14
CA ALA A 118 4.48 10.08 1.69
C ALA A 118 4.95 10.18 0.23
N SER A 119 5.72 9.19 -0.28
CA SER A 119 6.13 9.12 -1.68
C SER A 119 4.94 8.98 -2.63
N GLY A 120 4.02 8.07 -2.35
CA GLY A 120 2.78 7.91 -3.13
C GLY A 120 1.86 9.11 -2.99
N THR A 121 1.72 9.67 -1.78
CA THR A 121 0.91 10.88 -1.55
C THR A 121 1.46 12.07 -2.34
N GLY A 122 2.78 12.28 -2.34
CA GLY A 122 3.42 13.32 -3.13
C GLY A 122 3.20 13.12 -4.64
N LEU A 123 3.27 11.87 -5.12
CA LEU A 123 2.98 11.53 -6.51
C LEU A 123 1.52 11.85 -6.88
N VAL A 124 0.55 11.49 -6.04
CA VAL A 124 -0.88 11.79 -6.28
C VAL A 124 -1.11 13.29 -6.35
N LEU A 125 -0.50 14.08 -5.46
CA LEU A 125 -0.59 15.55 -5.47
C LEU A 125 0.01 16.15 -6.73
N GLU A 126 1.18 15.67 -7.17
CA GLU A 126 1.83 16.16 -8.39
C GLU A 126 1.04 15.78 -9.64
N LEU A 127 0.47 14.58 -9.72
CA LEU A 127 -0.42 14.22 -10.81
C LEU A 127 -1.70 15.06 -10.81
N ALA A 128 -2.27 15.38 -9.65
CA ALA A 128 -3.42 16.28 -9.57
C ALA A 128 -3.07 17.68 -10.15
N ARG A 129 -1.89 18.19 -9.85
CA ARG A 129 -1.37 19.44 -10.40
C ARG A 129 -1.14 19.35 -11.92
N ALA A 130 -0.45 18.29 -12.37
CA ALA A 130 -0.11 18.10 -13.79
C ALA A 130 -1.35 17.92 -14.68
N PHE A 131 -2.35 17.19 -14.20
CA PHE A 131 -3.58 16.96 -14.94
C PHE A 131 -4.59 18.10 -14.85
N GLN A 132 -4.33 19.16 -14.08
CA GLN A 132 -5.29 20.26 -13.87
C GLN A 132 -5.84 20.82 -15.19
N ASN A 133 -4.99 21.00 -16.18
CA ASN A 133 -5.33 21.60 -17.47
C ASN A 133 -5.45 20.58 -18.63
N VAL A 134 -5.30 19.29 -18.36
CA VAL A 134 -5.45 18.25 -19.38
C VAL A 134 -6.92 18.10 -19.73
N GLU A 135 -7.27 18.31 -20.98
CA GLU A 135 -8.65 18.11 -21.45
C GLU A 135 -8.92 16.61 -21.63
N THR A 136 -10.06 16.16 -21.11
CA THR A 136 -10.52 14.77 -21.18
C THR A 136 -12.03 14.71 -21.12
N ASP A 137 -12.62 13.67 -21.69
CA ASP A 137 -14.04 13.33 -21.59
C ASP A 137 -14.36 12.45 -20.35
N LYS A 138 -13.33 12.10 -19.57
CA LYS A 138 -13.44 11.25 -18.39
C LYS A 138 -13.17 12.02 -17.09
N GLU A 139 -13.75 11.53 -16.00
CA GLU A 139 -13.45 12.01 -14.65
C GLU A 139 -12.09 11.45 -14.20
N ILE A 140 -11.30 12.26 -13.51
CA ILE A 140 -10.11 11.79 -12.79
C ILE A 140 -10.39 11.96 -11.30
N ARG A 141 -10.17 10.91 -10.51
CA ARG A 141 -10.24 10.93 -9.06
C ARG A 141 -8.85 10.77 -8.47
N PHE A 142 -8.42 11.74 -7.69
CA PHE A 142 -7.20 11.69 -6.90
C PHE A 142 -7.60 11.42 -5.47
N ILE A 143 -7.13 10.31 -4.89
CA ILE A 143 -7.57 9.86 -3.57
C ILE A 143 -6.36 9.58 -2.69
N ALA A 144 -6.32 10.23 -1.51
CA ALA A 144 -5.43 9.85 -0.44
C ALA A 144 -6.27 9.11 0.63
N PHE A 145 -6.02 7.81 0.78
CA PHE A 145 -6.71 6.97 1.74
C PHE A 145 -6.11 7.08 3.14
N GLY A 146 -6.95 7.07 4.15
CA GLY A 146 -6.50 6.96 5.53
C GLY A 146 -6.68 5.55 6.07
N SER A 147 -5.87 5.20 7.08
CA SER A 147 -5.94 3.90 7.76
C SER A 147 -5.69 2.69 6.85
N GLU A 148 -4.81 2.82 5.88
CA GLU A 148 -4.29 1.69 5.11
C GLU A 148 -3.57 0.71 6.04
N GLU A 149 -2.67 1.23 6.85
CA GLU A 149 -1.80 0.51 7.77
C GLU A 149 -2.55 -0.28 8.87
N THR A 150 -3.78 0.10 9.10
CA THR A 150 -4.68 -0.61 10.01
C THR A 150 -5.58 -1.64 9.33
N GLY A 151 -5.39 -1.86 8.03
CA GLY A 151 -6.04 -2.92 7.27
C GLY A 151 -6.89 -2.47 6.12
N LEU A 152 -6.43 -1.52 5.32
CA LEU A 152 -7.09 -1.00 4.13
C LEU A 152 -8.44 -0.34 4.43
N LEU A 153 -8.63 0.17 5.68
CA LEU A 153 -9.96 0.61 6.13
C LEU A 153 -10.52 1.75 5.28
N GLY A 154 -9.66 2.66 4.82
CA GLY A 154 -10.08 3.79 4.00
C GLY A 154 -10.56 3.38 2.62
N SER A 155 -9.78 2.58 1.91
CA SER A 155 -10.11 2.10 0.57
C SER A 155 -11.28 1.12 0.59
N ASP A 156 -11.35 0.23 1.58
CA ASP A 156 -12.46 -0.69 1.78
C ASP A 156 -13.77 0.09 2.01
N TYR A 157 -13.76 1.07 2.92
CA TYR A 157 -14.91 1.94 3.14
C TYR A 157 -15.34 2.66 1.86
N TYR A 158 -14.38 3.23 1.11
CA TYR A 158 -14.67 3.95 -0.13
C TYR A 158 -15.33 3.03 -1.15
N VAL A 159 -14.75 1.88 -1.43
CA VAL A 159 -15.28 0.92 -2.41
C VAL A 159 -16.67 0.42 -2.03
N ASN A 160 -16.89 0.10 -0.75
CA ASN A 160 -18.18 -0.36 -0.24
C ASN A 160 -19.25 0.73 -0.24
N SER A 161 -18.86 2.01 -0.20
CA SER A 161 -19.80 3.15 -0.31
C SER A 161 -20.24 3.43 -1.75
N LEU A 162 -19.56 2.90 -2.77
CA LEU A 162 -19.91 3.09 -4.17
C LEU A 162 -21.11 2.23 -4.56
N SER A 163 -22.09 2.84 -5.23
CA SER A 163 -23.13 2.10 -5.93
C SER A 163 -22.54 1.29 -7.10
N GLN A 164 -23.25 0.25 -7.56
CA GLN A 164 -22.81 -0.52 -8.72
C GLN A 164 -22.58 0.39 -9.94
N LYS A 165 -23.46 1.35 -10.19
CA LYS A 165 -23.31 2.36 -11.26
C LYS A 165 -22.00 3.15 -11.14
N GLU A 166 -21.57 3.51 -9.93
CA GLU A 166 -20.31 4.21 -9.70
C GLU A 166 -19.11 3.28 -9.92
N ARG A 167 -19.20 2.02 -9.52
CA ARG A 167 -18.16 1.01 -9.78
C ARG A 167 -17.97 0.79 -11.27
N ASP A 168 -19.05 0.63 -12.03
CA ASP A 168 -19.03 0.41 -13.48
C ASP A 168 -18.44 1.58 -14.28
N ARG A 169 -18.37 2.77 -13.67
CA ARG A 169 -17.73 3.94 -14.28
C ARG A 169 -16.22 3.90 -14.16
N ILE A 170 -15.65 3.22 -13.17
CA ILE A 170 -14.21 3.22 -12.92
C ILE A 170 -13.52 2.28 -13.92
N LEU A 171 -12.72 2.84 -14.82
CA LEU A 171 -11.95 2.10 -15.82
C LEU A 171 -10.72 1.41 -15.21
N GLY A 172 -10.07 2.09 -14.25
CA GLY A 172 -8.87 1.55 -13.62
C GLY A 172 -8.40 2.41 -12.45
N VAL A 173 -7.65 1.76 -11.55
CA VAL A 173 -7.09 2.35 -10.33
C VAL A 173 -5.58 2.20 -10.34
N PHE A 174 -4.87 3.32 -10.38
CA PHE A 174 -3.43 3.43 -10.31
C PHE A 174 -3.06 3.77 -8.86
N ASN A 175 -2.72 2.76 -8.05
CA ASN A 175 -2.39 2.93 -6.65
C ASN A 175 -0.88 3.01 -6.45
N ALA A 176 -0.38 4.17 -6.00
CA ALA A 176 1.03 4.42 -5.77
C ALA A 176 1.36 4.18 -4.29
N ASP A 177 2.28 3.23 -4.03
CA ASP A 177 2.69 2.89 -2.68
C ASP A 177 4.16 2.48 -2.67
N MET A 178 4.98 3.18 -1.86
CA MET A 178 6.43 3.00 -1.78
C MET A 178 7.15 3.22 -3.14
N VAL A 179 6.92 4.39 -3.75
CA VAL A 179 7.38 4.70 -5.11
C VAL A 179 8.70 5.47 -5.18
N ALA A 180 9.42 5.62 -4.06
CA ALA A 180 10.61 6.46 -4.02
C ALA A 180 11.80 5.87 -3.23
N THR A 181 11.80 4.59 -2.87
CA THR A 181 12.90 3.98 -2.11
C THR A 181 14.27 4.18 -2.78
N ASN A 182 15.31 4.42 -2.01
CA ASN A 182 16.70 4.40 -2.49
C ASN A 182 17.35 3.01 -2.34
N TYR A 183 16.61 2.00 -1.86
CA TYR A 183 17.15 0.67 -1.63
C TYR A 183 17.66 0.04 -2.93
N ASP A 184 18.94 -0.30 -2.97
CA ASP A 184 19.63 -0.80 -4.17
C ASP A 184 19.09 -2.13 -4.71
N LYS A 185 18.49 -2.96 -3.84
CA LYS A 185 17.88 -4.23 -4.24
C LYS A 185 16.46 -4.08 -4.80
N ALA A 186 15.78 -2.97 -4.57
CA ALA A 186 14.48 -2.66 -5.17
C ALA A 186 14.69 -2.09 -6.60
N LYS A 187 14.97 -2.96 -7.56
CA LYS A 187 15.49 -2.58 -8.89
C LYS A 187 14.43 -2.21 -9.92
N ASN A 188 13.21 -2.64 -9.74
CA ASN A 188 12.15 -2.51 -10.73
C ASN A 188 10.92 -1.81 -10.15
N LEU A 189 10.25 -1.04 -10.99
CA LEU A 189 8.91 -0.52 -10.72
C LEU A 189 7.89 -1.56 -11.18
N TYR A 190 7.19 -2.14 -10.24
CA TYR A 190 6.17 -3.15 -10.54
C TYR A 190 4.77 -2.52 -10.58
N ALA A 191 3.97 -2.95 -11.55
CA ALA A 191 2.52 -2.83 -11.55
C ALA A 191 1.94 -4.19 -11.11
N MET A 192 1.43 -4.27 -9.87
CA MET A 192 1.05 -5.53 -9.24
C MET A 192 -0.46 -5.69 -9.11
N THR A 193 -0.95 -6.89 -9.41
CA THR A 193 -2.33 -7.26 -9.14
C THR A 193 -2.40 -8.33 -8.05
N PRO A 194 -3.51 -8.43 -7.29
CA PRO A 194 -3.61 -9.39 -6.19
C PRO A 194 -3.47 -10.86 -6.64
N ASN A 195 -3.92 -11.17 -7.84
CA ASN A 195 -3.88 -12.53 -8.42
C ASN A 195 -2.75 -12.75 -9.42
N GLY A 196 -2.03 -11.69 -9.85
CA GLY A 196 -0.99 -11.73 -10.87
C GLY A 196 -1.51 -11.68 -12.32
N SER A 197 -2.84 -11.62 -12.52
CA SER A 197 -3.41 -11.52 -13.86
C SER A 197 -3.26 -10.11 -14.43
N PRO A 198 -2.95 -9.95 -15.72
CA PRO A 198 -2.96 -8.65 -16.37
C PRO A 198 -4.33 -8.01 -16.33
N ASN A 199 -4.35 -6.69 -16.34
CA ASN A 199 -5.56 -5.90 -16.50
C ASN A 199 -5.24 -4.57 -17.21
N LEU A 200 -6.25 -3.75 -17.46
CA LEU A 200 -6.10 -2.45 -18.14
C LEU A 200 -4.98 -1.60 -17.54
N VAL A 201 -4.84 -1.59 -16.20
CA VAL A 201 -3.85 -0.74 -15.51
C VAL A 201 -2.43 -1.27 -15.69
N THR A 202 -2.23 -2.59 -15.59
CA THR A 202 -0.92 -3.22 -15.84
C THR A 202 -0.50 -3.07 -17.29
N ASP A 203 -1.45 -3.21 -18.24
CA ASP A 203 -1.19 -3.01 -19.66
C ASP A 203 -0.78 -1.56 -19.95
N ALA A 204 -1.49 -0.59 -19.36
CA ALA A 204 -1.17 0.83 -19.47
C ALA A 204 0.22 1.16 -18.88
N ALA A 205 0.59 0.53 -17.77
CA ALA A 205 1.91 0.68 -17.16
C ALA A 205 3.04 0.17 -18.05
N LEU A 206 2.90 -1.05 -18.59
CA LEU A 206 3.89 -1.64 -19.50
C LEU A 206 4.01 -0.85 -20.80
N GLN A 207 2.89 -0.36 -21.33
CA GLN A 207 2.88 0.51 -22.50
C GLN A 207 3.59 1.84 -22.22
N ALA A 208 3.32 2.46 -21.05
CA ALA A 208 4.00 3.68 -20.62
C ALA A 208 5.51 3.47 -20.49
N GLY A 209 5.95 2.35 -19.89
CA GLY A 209 7.36 1.97 -19.82
C GLY A 209 8.00 1.95 -21.19
N LYS A 210 7.38 1.29 -22.17
CA LYS A 210 7.87 1.25 -23.57
C LYS A 210 7.94 2.62 -24.21
N GLN A 211 6.91 3.48 -24.04
CA GLN A 211 6.88 4.84 -24.56
C GLN A 211 8.00 5.73 -24.01
N LEU A 212 8.36 5.50 -22.75
CA LEU A 212 9.41 6.23 -22.03
C LEU A 212 10.80 5.60 -22.19
N ASN A 213 10.94 4.53 -22.98
CA ASN A 213 12.16 3.71 -23.08
C ASN A 213 12.69 3.27 -21.71
N ASN A 214 11.78 2.81 -20.86
CA ASN A 214 12.07 2.38 -19.50
C ASN A 214 11.75 0.89 -19.31
N ASP A 215 12.81 0.06 -19.36
CA ASP A 215 12.72 -1.40 -19.21
C ASP A 215 12.58 -1.87 -17.76
N LEU A 216 12.57 -0.94 -16.79
CA LEU A 216 12.43 -1.28 -15.36
C LEU A 216 10.99 -1.52 -14.95
N VAL A 217 10.01 -1.26 -15.83
CA VAL A 217 8.59 -1.43 -15.54
C VAL A 217 8.19 -2.88 -15.78
N LEU A 218 7.74 -3.56 -14.74
CA LEU A 218 7.35 -4.96 -14.78
C LEU A 218 5.94 -5.16 -14.21
N GLN A 219 5.31 -6.27 -14.60
CA GLN A 219 4.09 -6.75 -13.99
C GLN A 219 4.40 -7.83 -12.96
N GLY A 220 3.59 -7.92 -11.90
CA GLY A 220 3.80 -8.94 -10.88
C GLY A 220 2.56 -9.30 -10.08
N LYS A 221 2.77 -10.26 -9.17
CA LYS A 221 1.80 -10.69 -8.18
C LYS A 221 2.44 -10.60 -6.81
N PHE A 222 2.11 -9.59 -6.05
CA PHE A 222 2.59 -9.44 -4.67
C PHE A 222 1.94 -8.24 -4.00
N GLY A 223 1.92 -8.28 -2.69
CA GLY A 223 1.55 -7.15 -1.86
C GLY A 223 0.06 -7.07 -1.55
N SER A 224 -0.22 -6.18 -0.66
CA SER A 224 -1.56 -5.79 -0.23
C SER A 224 -1.48 -4.29 0.01
N SER A 225 -2.29 -3.52 -0.69
CA SER A 225 -2.43 -2.09 -0.54
C SER A 225 -3.82 -1.69 -1.07
N ASP A 226 -4.14 -0.42 -1.11
CA ASP A 226 -5.47 0.11 -1.42
C ASP A 226 -6.06 -0.29 -2.78
N HIS A 227 -5.29 -0.91 -3.68
CA HIS A 227 -5.81 -1.50 -4.92
C HIS A 227 -6.65 -2.76 -4.70
N VAL A 228 -6.46 -3.46 -3.57
CA VAL A 228 -7.11 -4.76 -3.30
C VAL A 228 -8.62 -4.65 -3.20
N PRO A 229 -9.23 -3.75 -2.42
CA PRO A 229 -10.68 -3.64 -2.33
C PRO A 229 -11.36 -3.37 -3.69
N PHE A 230 -10.69 -2.61 -4.57
CA PHE A 230 -11.18 -2.38 -5.93
C PHE A 230 -11.14 -3.66 -6.78
N ALA A 231 -10.05 -4.39 -6.74
CA ALA A 231 -9.89 -5.63 -7.47
C ALA A 231 -10.91 -6.70 -7.02
N GLU A 232 -11.23 -6.76 -5.74
CA GLU A 232 -12.22 -7.70 -5.16
C GLU A 232 -13.63 -7.48 -5.69
N VAL A 233 -13.98 -6.25 -6.08
CA VAL A 233 -15.27 -5.94 -6.72
C VAL A 233 -15.19 -5.89 -8.25
N GLY A 234 -14.11 -6.39 -8.85
CA GLY A 234 -13.95 -6.51 -10.30
C GLY A 234 -13.48 -5.24 -11.02
N ILE A 235 -13.07 -4.19 -10.30
CA ILE A 235 -12.50 -2.98 -10.90
C ILE A 235 -11.02 -3.24 -11.20
N PRO A 236 -10.54 -3.02 -12.46
CA PRO A 236 -9.12 -3.12 -12.78
C PRO A 236 -8.28 -2.22 -11.88
N ALA A 237 -7.36 -2.79 -11.10
CA ALA A 237 -6.52 -2.05 -10.19
C ALA A 237 -5.12 -2.64 -10.13
N ALA A 238 -4.11 -1.80 -9.95
CA ALA A 238 -2.75 -2.23 -9.73
C ALA A 238 -2.04 -1.36 -8.69
N LEU A 239 -1.21 -2.00 -7.88
CA LEU A 239 -0.24 -1.38 -7.00
C LEU A 239 1.03 -1.06 -7.80
N PHE A 240 1.50 0.18 -7.72
CA PHE A 240 2.81 0.58 -8.21
C PHE A 240 3.78 0.68 -7.03
N ILE A 241 4.85 -0.10 -7.09
CA ILE A 241 5.85 -0.20 -6.02
C ILE A 241 7.24 -0.47 -6.59
N TRP A 242 8.28 0.17 -6.03
CA TRP A 242 9.65 -0.25 -6.30
C TRP A 242 9.97 -1.52 -5.52
N MET A 243 10.42 -2.54 -6.23
CA MET A 243 10.75 -3.82 -5.63
C MET A 243 11.85 -4.55 -6.41
N GLY A 244 12.51 -5.48 -5.75
CA GLY A 244 13.34 -6.48 -6.38
C GLY A 244 12.91 -7.88 -5.99
N VAL A 245 13.26 -8.83 -6.85
CA VAL A 245 13.06 -10.26 -6.59
C VAL A 245 14.43 -10.92 -6.64
N ASP A 246 14.68 -11.84 -5.74
CA ASP A 246 15.94 -12.55 -5.69
C ASP A 246 16.11 -13.43 -6.96
N SER A 247 17.28 -13.35 -7.59
CA SER A 247 17.54 -14.04 -8.86
C SER A 247 17.55 -15.57 -8.73
N TRP A 248 17.85 -16.09 -7.55
CA TRP A 248 17.94 -17.52 -7.27
C TRP A 248 16.79 -18.05 -6.41
N ASN A 249 16.01 -17.17 -5.77
CA ASN A 249 14.78 -17.53 -5.07
C ASN A 249 13.70 -16.45 -5.25
N PRO A 250 12.80 -16.60 -6.24
CA PRO A 250 11.78 -15.61 -6.56
C PRO A 250 10.71 -15.43 -5.45
N LEU A 251 10.77 -16.22 -4.39
CA LEU A 251 9.93 -16.01 -3.19
C LEU A 251 10.51 -14.99 -2.22
N ILE A 252 11.75 -14.54 -2.43
CA ILE A 252 12.40 -13.50 -1.64
C ILE A 252 12.24 -12.15 -2.34
N TYR A 253 11.53 -11.26 -1.67
CA TYR A 253 11.26 -9.89 -2.16
C TYR A 253 12.09 -8.87 -1.40
N HIS A 254 12.50 -7.85 -2.12
CA HIS A 254 13.27 -6.71 -1.59
C HIS A 254 12.48 -5.43 -1.84
N ILE A 255 11.60 -5.06 -0.93
CA ILE A 255 10.77 -3.85 -1.07
C ILE A 255 11.45 -2.62 -0.47
N GLU A 256 12.05 -2.78 0.71
CA GLU A 256 12.64 -1.68 1.46
C GLU A 256 13.51 -2.25 2.59
N LYS A 257 14.61 -1.55 2.90
CA LYS A 257 15.47 -1.93 4.01
C LYS A 257 14.94 -1.43 5.36
N VAL A 258 14.32 -0.25 5.34
CA VAL A 258 13.88 0.47 6.55
C VAL A 258 12.36 0.53 6.68
N TYR A 259 11.67 -0.37 5.99
CA TYR A 259 10.22 -0.49 6.00
C TYR A 259 9.67 -0.55 7.43
N HIS A 260 8.69 0.32 7.74
CA HIS A 260 8.06 0.42 9.06
C HIS A 260 9.03 0.72 10.21
N THR A 261 10.08 1.49 9.95
CA THR A 261 11.06 1.90 10.97
C THR A 261 11.22 3.42 11.03
N PRO A 262 11.80 3.96 12.13
CA PRO A 262 12.13 5.38 12.22
C PRO A 262 13.09 5.89 11.14
N GLN A 263 13.80 4.99 10.44
CA GLN A 263 14.74 5.30 9.36
C GLN A 263 14.04 5.49 8.01
N ASP A 264 12.75 5.20 7.89
CA ASP A 264 11.98 5.61 6.70
C ASP A 264 11.72 7.12 6.74
N ASN A 265 12.78 7.88 6.48
CA ASN A 265 12.77 9.34 6.45
C ASN A 265 13.33 9.89 5.14
N VAL A 266 13.07 11.16 4.87
CA VAL A 266 13.39 11.79 3.59
C VAL A 266 14.90 11.81 3.30
N PHE A 267 15.73 11.93 4.33
CA PHE A 267 17.18 12.08 4.17
C PHE A 267 17.90 10.77 3.87
N GLU A 268 17.38 9.67 4.38
CA GLU A 268 18.07 8.37 4.34
C GLU A 268 17.48 7.40 3.31
N ASN A 269 16.21 7.59 2.93
CA ASN A 269 15.46 6.55 2.22
C ASN A 269 14.85 6.95 0.88
N ILE A 270 14.93 8.21 0.46
CA ILE A 270 14.26 8.68 -0.75
C ILE A 270 15.23 8.84 -1.92
N SER A 271 14.86 8.31 -3.09
CA SER A 271 15.47 8.59 -4.39
C SER A 271 14.52 9.47 -5.23
N PRO A 272 14.88 10.74 -5.45
CA PRO A 272 14.13 11.62 -6.35
C PRO A 272 14.02 11.08 -7.77
N GLU A 273 15.06 10.39 -8.26
CA GLU A 273 15.10 9.82 -9.60
C GLU A 273 14.05 8.71 -9.76
N ARG A 274 13.93 7.81 -8.77
CA ARG A 274 12.92 6.74 -8.78
C ARG A 274 11.52 7.30 -8.62
N MET A 275 11.33 8.31 -7.78
CA MET A 275 10.07 8.99 -7.62
C MET A 275 9.63 9.67 -8.93
N LYS A 276 10.55 10.36 -9.61
CA LYS A 276 10.30 10.96 -10.92
C LYS A 276 9.92 9.89 -11.94
N MET A 277 10.65 8.79 -12.00
CA MET A 277 10.39 7.68 -12.93
C MET A 277 9.00 7.06 -12.68
N ALA A 278 8.63 6.82 -11.43
CA ALA A 278 7.30 6.33 -11.08
C ALA A 278 6.20 7.33 -11.50
N LEU A 279 6.42 8.63 -11.25
CA LEU A 279 5.53 9.71 -11.66
C LEU A 279 5.31 9.72 -13.19
N GLU A 280 6.38 9.61 -13.97
CA GLU A 280 6.33 9.59 -15.43
C GLU A 280 5.59 8.36 -15.95
N VAL A 281 5.87 7.18 -15.41
CA VAL A 281 5.21 5.92 -15.83
C VAL A 281 3.73 5.93 -15.46
N ILE A 282 3.40 6.25 -14.22
CA ILE A 282 2.01 6.26 -13.76
C ILE A 282 1.23 7.37 -14.49
N GLY A 283 1.80 8.57 -14.60
CA GLY A 283 1.18 9.69 -15.30
C GLY A 283 0.91 9.40 -16.77
N THR A 284 1.87 8.79 -17.48
CA THR A 284 1.69 8.36 -18.88
C THR A 284 0.62 7.27 -18.99
N GLY A 285 0.62 6.28 -18.09
CA GLY A 285 -0.40 5.22 -18.05
C GLY A 285 -1.81 5.79 -17.82
N VAL A 286 -1.95 6.71 -16.89
CA VAL A 286 -3.21 7.46 -16.65
C VAL A 286 -3.63 8.24 -17.89
N TYR A 287 -2.71 9.01 -18.49
CA TYR A 287 -2.98 9.78 -19.71
C TYR A 287 -3.45 8.89 -20.84
N ASN A 288 -2.75 7.80 -21.12
CA ASN A 288 -3.14 6.84 -22.15
C ASN A 288 -4.54 6.27 -21.92
N THR A 289 -4.87 5.93 -20.66
CA THR A 289 -6.20 5.42 -20.29
C THR A 289 -7.30 6.48 -20.51
N LEU A 290 -7.00 7.74 -20.22
CA LEU A 290 -7.93 8.84 -20.46
C LEU A 290 -8.20 9.07 -21.96
N GLN A 291 -7.22 8.79 -22.83
CA GLN A 291 -7.35 8.99 -24.29
C GLN A 291 -8.00 7.79 -25.02
N GLN A 292 -8.16 6.63 -24.37
CA GLN A 292 -8.82 5.48 -24.98
C GLN A 292 -10.31 5.77 -25.21
N SER A 293 -10.82 5.43 -26.41
CA SER A 293 -12.26 5.46 -26.65
C SER A 293 -12.97 4.37 -25.86
N VAL A 294 -14.15 4.67 -25.31
CA VAL A 294 -14.94 3.72 -24.48
C VAL A 294 -15.22 2.40 -25.22
N THR A 295 -15.40 2.46 -26.55
CA THR A 295 -15.64 1.31 -27.41
C THR A 295 -14.47 0.29 -27.45
N GLN A 296 -13.23 0.71 -27.24
CA GLN A 296 -12.06 -0.19 -27.21
C GLN A 296 -11.90 -0.92 -25.87
N THR A 297 -12.44 -0.37 -24.82
CA THR A 297 -12.34 -0.92 -23.46
C THR A 297 -13.32 -2.07 -23.25
N GLU A 298 -14.51 -2.01 -23.86
CA GLU A 298 -15.54 -3.05 -23.76
C GLU A 298 -15.21 -4.30 -24.60
N GLN A 299 -14.47 -4.14 -25.70
CA GLN A 299 -14.04 -5.28 -26.55
C GLN A 299 -12.87 -6.10 -25.94
N LYS A 300 -12.12 -5.57 -24.99
CA LYS A 300 -11.04 -6.32 -24.31
C LYS A 300 -11.48 -7.06 -23.04
N ALA A 301 -12.68 -6.78 -22.54
CA ALA A 301 -13.24 -7.39 -21.33
C ALA A 301 -14.23 -8.55 -21.63
N ALA A 302 -14.55 -8.81 -22.90
CA ALA A 302 -15.33 -9.94 -23.41
C ALA A 302 -14.40 -11.02 -23.99
#